data_651b7ebc44ae3d3b6ae2f816882ca440
#
_entry.id   651b7ebc44ae3d3b6ae2f816882ca440
#
_cell.length_a   1.000
_cell.length_b   1.000
_cell.length_c   1.000
_cell.angle_alpha   90.00
_cell.angle_beta   90.00
_cell.angle_gamma   90.00
#
_symmetry.space_group_name_H-M   'P 1'
#
loop_
_entity.id
_entity.type
_entity.pdbx_description
1 polymer ?
#
loop_
_entity_poly.entity_id
_entity_poly.type
_entity_poly.pdbx_seq_one_letter_code
_entity_poly.pdbx_strand_id
1 'polypeptide(L)'
;PIITDVHEPHQAAPVAEVVDVIQLPAFLARQTDLVVAMAKTGAAINIKKPQFLAPREMLHIMTKFKEAGNERIMLCERGSSFGYNNLVVDMLGMDDMKPMAPVIFDATHALQRPGGRTDSAGGRRAQAFQLARSGMALGIAGLFIEAHPNPNEAKCDGPCALPLDKLEPYLAQMKAVDDLVKSFAPVIIE
;
A
#
# COMPACT_ATOMS: atom_id res chain seq x y z
N PRO A 1 -14.57 0.50 -9.27
CA PRO A 1 -13.17 0.62 -9.71
C PRO A 1 -12.39 -0.66 -9.42
N ILE A 2 -11.46 -0.99 -10.30
CA ILE A 2 -10.61 -2.18 -10.20
C ILE A 2 -9.16 -1.72 -10.08
N ILE A 3 -8.40 -2.36 -9.18
CA ILE A 3 -6.96 -2.27 -9.09
C ILE A 3 -6.35 -3.67 -9.24
N THR A 4 -5.29 -3.78 -10.03
CA THR A 4 -4.47 -5.00 -10.11
C THR A 4 -3.01 -4.63 -10.33
N ASP A 5 -2.11 -5.56 -10.11
CA ASP A 5 -0.68 -5.36 -10.35
C ASP A 5 -0.25 -5.92 -11.71
N VAL A 6 0.94 -5.50 -12.15
CA VAL A 6 1.65 -6.02 -13.31
C VAL A 6 3.09 -6.32 -12.92
N HIS A 7 3.71 -7.33 -13.53
CA HIS A 7 5.05 -7.78 -13.19
C HIS A 7 6.05 -7.59 -14.34
N GLU A 8 5.53 -7.49 -15.56
CA GLU A 8 6.34 -7.36 -16.77
C GLU A 8 5.86 -6.16 -17.61
N PRO A 9 6.77 -5.44 -18.31
CA PRO A 9 6.40 -4.26 -19.08
C PRO A 9 5.30 -4.50 -20.12
N HIS A 10 5.28 -5.67 -20.77
CA HIS A 10 4.29 -6.01 -21.80
C HIS A 10 2.87 -6.18 -21.25
N GLN A 11 2.71 -6.38 -19.93
CA GLN A 11 1.40 -6.52 -19.31
C GLN A 11 0.72 -5.16 -19.06
N ALA A 12 1.49 -4.08 -19.01
CA ALA A 12 0.96 -2.77 -18.60
C ALA A 12 -0.16 -2.27 -19.53
N ALA A 13 0.05 -2.29 -20.84
CA ALA A 13 -0.93 -1.78 -21.80
C ALA A 13 -2.24 -2.59 -21.80
N PRO A 14 -2.26 -3.94 -21.94
CA PRO A 14 -3.51 -4.69 -21.95
C PRO A 14 -4.24 -4.64 -20.59
N VAL A 15 -3.53 -4.54 -19.47
CA VAL A 15 -4.15 -4.40 -18.16
C VAL A 15 -4.82 -3.04 -18.01
N ALA A 16 -4.20 -1.96 -18.50
CA ALA A 16 -4.77 -0.62 -18.46
C ALA A 16 -6.10 -0.47 -19.22
N GLU A 17 -6.40 -1.37 -20.16
CA GLU A 17 -7.68 -1.36 -20.90
C GLU A 17 -8.87 -1.82 -20.04
N VAL A 18 -8.62 -2.54 -18.93
CA VAL A 18 -9.66 -3.19 -18.12
C VAL A 18 -9.69 -2.76 -16.65
N VAL A 19 -8.66 -2.03 -16.17
CA VAL A 19 -8.59 -1.58 -14.78
C VAL A 19 -8.50 -0.07 -14.66
N ASP A 20 -8.92 0.46 -13.52
CA ASP A 20 -8.87 1.89 -13.22
C ASP A 20 -7.51 2.31 -12.64
N VAL A 21 -6.86 1.38 -11.92
CA VAL A 21 -5.59 1.61 -11.24
C VAL A 21 -4.65 0.43 -11.49
N ILE A 22 -3.41 0.71 -11.87
CA ILE A 22 -2.36 -0.31 -11.95
C ILE A 22 -1.46 -0.18 -10.73
N GLN A 23 -1.22 -1.29 -10.04
CA GLN A 23 -0.30 -1.33 -8.92
C GLN A 23 1.11 -1.70 -9.38
N LEU A 24 2.09 -0.92 -8.94
CA LEU A 24 3.51 -1.26 -9.03
C LEU A 24 3.91 -2.04 -7.78
N PRO A 25 4.29 -3.33 -7.91
CA PRO A 25 4.71 -4.14 -6.76
C PRO A 25 5.96 -3.58 -6.07
N ALA A 26 6.03 -3.74 -4.75
CA ALA A 26 7.12 -3.20 -3.94
C ALA A 26 8.50 -3.69 -4.42
N PHE A 27 8.64 -4.99 -4.70
CA PHE A 27 9.92 -5.54 -5.14
C PHE A 27 10.35 -5.09 -6.53
N LEU A 28 9.42 -4.64 -7.36
CA LEU A 28 9.66 -4.21 -8.74
C LEU A 28 9.70 -2.68 -8.89
N ALA A 29 9.51 -1.94 -7.81
CA ALA A 29 9.36 -0.48 -7.86
C ALA A 29 10.62 0.26 -8.39
N ARG A 30 11.77 -0.39 -8.44
CA ARG A 30 12.99 0.16 -9.02
C ARG A 30 13.24 -0.25 -10.48
N GLN A 31 12.43 -1.12 -11.07
CA GLN A 31 12.55 -1.57 -12.45
C GLN A 31 12.09 -0.46 -13.40
N THR A 32 13.06 0.27 -13.99
CA THR A 32 12.76 1.47 -14.77
C THR A 32 11.93 1.21 -16.02
N ASP A 33 12.16 0.12 -16.72
CA ASP A 33 11.41 -0.29 -17.90
C ASP A 33 9.95 -0.62 -17.57
N LEU A 34 9.68 -1.31 -16.46
CA LEU A 34 8.31 -1.54 -15.97
C LEU A 34 7.62 -0.21 -15.60
N VAL A 35 8.32 0.66 -14.85
CA VAL A 35 7.81 1.99 -14.48
C VAL A 35 7.43 2.80 -15.72
N VAL A 36 8.30 2.86 -16.73
CA VAL A 36 8.05 3.58 -17.98
C VAL A 36 6.89 2.97 -18.76
N ALA A 37 6.80 1.64 -18.84
CA ALA A 37 5.69 0.97 -19.51
C ALA A 37 4.35 1.29 -18.83
N MET A 38 4.29 1.24 -17.51
CA MET A 38 3.10 1.61 -16.73
C MET A 38 2.75 3.09 -16.91
N ALA A 39 3.73 3.99 -16.86
CA ALA A 39 3.50 5.43 -17.05
C ALA A 39 2.84 5.73 -18.39
N LYS A 40 3.31 5.11 -19.46
CA LYS A 40 2.79 5.31 -20.83
C LYS A 40 1.33 4.90 -21.03
N THR A 41 0.76 4.12 -20.12
CA THR A 41 -0.67 3.76 -20.18
C THR A 41 -1.58 4.93 -19.82
N GLY A 42 -1.11 5.93 -19.05
CA GLY A 42 -1.92 7.02 -18.52
C GLY A 42 -2.90 6.61 -17.40
N ALA A 43 -2.94 5.33 -17.01
CA ALA A 43 -3.75 4.86 -15.89
C ALA A 43 -3.27 5.49 -14.56
N ALA A 44 -4.13 5.50 -13.54
CA ALA A 44 -3.69 5.85 -12.18
C ALA A 44 -2.77 4.74 -11.64
N ILE A 45 -1.74 5.12 -10.91
CA ILE A 45 -0.71 4.20 -10.42
C ILE A 45 -0.69 4.19 -8.90
N ASN A 46 -0.78 3.00 -8.30
CA ASN A 46 -0.53 2.78 -6.88
C ASN A 46 0.87 2.18 -6.70
N ILE A 47 1.81 2.93 -6.13
CA ILE A 47 3.18 2.47 -5.93
C ILE A 47 3.33 1.88 -4.54
N LYS A 48 3.51 0.58 -4.43
CA LYS A 48 3.88 -0.07 -3.15
C LYS A 48 5.31 0.32 -2.78
N LYS A 49 5.48 0.96 -1.62
CA LYS A 49 6.80 1.33 -1.13
C LYS A 49 7.63 0.06 -0.84
N PRO A 50 8.81 -0.10 -1.47
CA PRO A 50 9.73 -1.17 -1.10
C PRO A 50 10.10 -1.13 0.39
N GLN A 51 10.21 -2.31 0.99
CA GLN A 51 10.52 -2.44 2.42
C GLN A 51 11.93 -1.91 2.79
N PHE A 52 12.79 -1.77 1.80
CA PHE A 52 14.18 -1.31 1.97
C PHE A 52 14.37 0.18 1.63
N LEU A 53 13.36 0.87 1.09
CA LEU A 53 13.46 2.29 0.77
C LEU A 53 12.96 3.17 1.92
N ALA A 54 13.68 4.25 2.18
CA ALA A 54 13.18 5.32 3.03
C ALA A 54 11.98 6.03 2.35
N PRO A 55 11.02 6.58 3.11
CA PRO A 55 9.86 7.28 2.57
C PRO A 55 10.22 8.35 1.53
N ARG A 56 11.22 9.15 1.80
CA ARG A 56 11.68 10.24 0.90
C ARG A 56 12.26 9.74 -0.43
N GLU A 57 12.79 8.52 -0.47
CA GLU A 57 13.33 7.93 -1.70
C GLU A 57 12.23 7.55 -2.72
N MET A 58 10.98 7.53 -2.29
CA MET A 58 9.83 7.34 -3.19
C MET A 58 9.77 8.43 -4.26
N LEU A 59 10.31 9.62 -3.98
CA LEU A 59 10.43 10.70 -4.95
C LEU A 59 11.16 10.27 -6.23
N HIS A 60 12.19 9.42 -6.12
CA HIS A 60 12.94 8.96 -7.30
C HIS A 60 12.11 8.06 -8.22
N ILE A 61 11.20 7.26 -7.66
CA ILE A 61 10.27 6.44 -8.46
C ILE A 61 9.22 7.34 -9.11
N MET A 62 8.66 8.28 -8.36
CA MET A 62 7.70 9.25 -8.87
C MET A 62 8.29 10.08 -10.01
N THR A 63 9.56 10.51 -9.89
CA THR A 63 10.28 11.26 -10.93
C THR A 63 10.31 10.47 -12.24
N LYS A 64 10.56 9.16 -12.20
CA LYS A 64 10.53 8.32 -13.42
C LYS A 64 9.15 8.28 -14.07
N PHE A 65 8.08 8.19 -13.29
CA PHE A 65 6.70 8.26 -13.80
C PHE A 65 6.42 9.61 -14.44
N LYS A 66 6.80 10.70 -13.76
CA LYS A 66 6.63 12.07 -14.25
C LYS A 66 7.39 12.33 -15.55
N GLU A 67 8.65 11.93 -15.62
CA GLU A 67 9.48 12.05 -16.83
C GLU A 67 8.93 11.22 -17.99
N ALA A 68 8.24 10.10 -17.69
CA ALA A 68 7.55 9.28 -18.67
C ALA A 68 6.12 9.77 -18.99
N GLY A 69 5.66 10.89 -18.42
CA GLY A 69 4.41 11.58 -18.75
C GLY A 69 3.20 11.20 -17.90
N ASN A 70 3.38 10.61 -16.71
CA ASN A 70 2.27 10.25 -15.82
C ASN A 70 2.48 10.78 -14.40
N GLU A 71 1.57 11.66 -13.95
CA GLU A 71 1.56 12.21 -12.59
C GLU A 71 0.39 11.69 -11.73
N ARG A 72 -0.42 10.74 -12.25
CA ARG A 72 -1.56 10.16 -11.54
C ARG A 72 -1.10 9.07 -10.58
N ILE A 73 -0.46 9.45 -9.49
CA ILE A 73 0.26 8.56 -8.58
C ILE A 73 -0.35 8.60 -7.18
N MET A 74 -0.45 7.42 -6.56
CA MET A 74 -0.64 7.21 -5.12
C MET A 74 0.56 6.45 -4.57
N LEU A 75 0.95 6.74 -3.33
CA LEU A 75 2.01 6.04 -2.62
C LEU A 75 1.40 5.10 -1.58
N CYS A 76 1.86 3.86 -1.52
CA CYS A 76 1.32 2.86 -0.60
C CYS A 76 2.39 2.38 0.37
N GLU A 77 2.25 2.76 1.64
CA GLU A 77 3.05 2.21 2.74
C GLU A 77 2.63 0.76 3.01
N ARG A 78 3.60 -0.13 3.25
CA ARG A 78 3.36 -1.55 3.54
C ARG A 78 4.36 -2.17 4.53
N GLY A 79 5.04 -1.34 5.30
CA GLY A 79 6.07 -1.73 6.24
C GLY A 79 7.47 -1.68 5.66
N SER A 80 8.42 -1.49 6.54
CA SER A 80 9.86 -1.52 6.26
C SER A 80 10.51 -2.71 6.97
N SER A 81 11.54 -3.29 6.35
CA SER A 81 12.29 -4.37 6.96
C SER A 81 13.00 -3.90 8.23
N PHE A 82 12.83 -4.67 9.29
CA PHE A 82 13.48 -4.43 10.58
C PHE A 82 14.13 -5.72 11.09
N GLY A 83 15.37 -5.91 10.72
CA GLY A 83 16.06 -7.19 10.88
C GLY A 83 15.48 -8.27 9.94
N TYR A 84 15.66 -9.54 10.31
CA TYR A 84 15.15 -10.68 9.56
C TYR A 84 13.68 -10.97 9.96
N ASN A 85 12.88 -11.41 8.98
CA ASN A 85 11.53 -11.93 9.18
C ASN A 85 10.56 -11.01 9.93
N ASN A 86 10.82 -9.70 9.94
CA ASN A 86 9.97 -8.73 10.61
C ASN A 86 9.83 -7.45 9.80
N LEU A 87 8.63 -6.86 9.90
CA LEU A 87 8.31 -5.55 9.33
C LEU A 87 7.83 -4.62 10.45
N VAL A 88 8.17 -3.35 10.32
CA VAL A 88 7.64 -2.26 11.14
C VAL A 88 7.04 -1.19 10.23
N VAL A 89 6.06 -0.47 10.73
CA VAL A 89 5.48 0.68 10.01
C VAL A 89 6.04 1.95 10.62
N ASP A 90 6.66 2.75 9.77
CA ASP A 90 7.09 4.10 10.12
C ASP A 90 5.91 5.07 9.92
N MET A 91 5.27 5.45 11.02
CA MET A 91 4.13 6.39 10.99
C MET A 91 4.55 7.78 10.51
N LEU A 92 5.72 8.26 10.91
CA LEU A 92 6.25 9.54 10.45
C LEU A 92 6.62 9.50 8.97
N GLY A 93 7.06 8.33 8.49
CA GLY A 93 7.32 8.13 7.06
C GLY A 93 6.07 8.28 6.19
N MET A 94 4.89 7.91 6.68
CA MET A 94 3.64 8.21 5.97
C MET A 94 3.37 9.72 5.91
N ASP A 95 3.65 10.44 6.99
CA ASP A 95 3.52 11.90 7.01
C ASP A 95 4.50 12.57 6.04
N ASP A 96 5.75 12.11 6.00
CA ASP A 96 6.77 12.55 5.02
C ASP A 96 6.31 12.36 3.54
N MET A 97 5.51 11.33 3.26
CA MET A 97 5.00 11.05 1.91
C MET A 97 3.74 11.85 1.53
N LYS A 98 2.95 12.33 2.49
CA LYS A 98 1.71 13.08 2.21
C LYS A 98 1.87 14.31 1.33
N PRO A 99 2.94 15.13 1.47
CA PRO A 99 3.18 16.24 0.56
C PRO A 99 3.53 15.83 -0.88
N MET A 100 3.94 14.59 -1.10
CA MET A 100 4.38 14.11 -2.42
C MET A 100 3.20 13.64 -3.27
N ALA A 101 2.28 12.84 -2.69
CA ALA A 101 1.12 12.26 -3.35
C ALA A 101 0.12 11.74 -2.30
N PRO A 102 -1.14 11.41 -2.69
CA PRO A 102 -2.06 10.70 -1.81
C PRO A 102 -1.43 9.42 -1.26
N VAL A 103 -1.48 9.25 0.06
CA VAL A 103 -0.90 8.08 0.74
C VAL A 103 -1.99 7.06 1.04
N ILE A 104 -1.77 5.84 0.57
CA ILE A 104 -2.54 4.64 0.90
C ILE A 104 -1.74 3.83 1.93
N PHE A 105 -2.40 3.25 2.90
CA PHE A 105 -1.76 2.39 3.88
C PHE A 105 -2.24 0.95 3.74
N ASP A 106 -1.33 0.04 3.45
CA ASP A 106 -1.57 -1.39 3.43
C ASP A 106 -1.39 -1.97 4.84
N ALA A 107 -2.49 -2.02 5.56
CA ALA A 107 -2.51 -2.46 6.96
C ALA A 107 -2.45 -3.99 7.12
N THR A 108 -2.55 -4.74 6.04
CA THR A 108 -2.48 -6.21 6.04
C THR A 108 -1.09 -6.72 5.69
N HIS A 109 -0.53 -6.32 4.56
CA HIS A 109 0.84 -6.72 4.19
C HIS A 109 1.92 -6.13 5.10
N ALA A 110 1.67 -5.00 5.76
CA ALA A 110 2.56 -4.48 6.80
C ALA A 110 2.70 -5.41 8.02
N LEU A 111 1.81 -6.37 8.16
CA LEU A 111 1.81 -7.37 9.23
C LEU A 111 2.37 -8.73 8.81
N GLN A 112 2.87 -8.85 7.59
CA GLN A 112 3.59 -10.05 7.17
C GLN A 112 4.81 -10.30 8.06
N ARG A 113 5.15 -11.57 8.19
CA ARG A 113 6.44 -12.05 8.70
C ARG A 113 7.13 -12.82 7.57
N PRO A 114 7.91 -12.15 6.72
CA PRO A 114 8.58 -12.79 5.59
C PRO A 114 9.42 -13.98 6.07
N GLY A 115 9.28 -15.15 5.43
CA GLY A 115 9.97 -16.37 5.87
C GLY A 115 9.56 -16.90 7.26
N GLY A 116 8.44 -16.44 7.81
CA GLY A 116 7.96 -16.85 9.14
C GLY A 116 7.34 -18.26 9.18
N ARG A 117 7.21 -18.93 8.03
CA ARG A 117 6.80 -20.32 7.87
C ARG A 117 7.74 -21.01 6.88
N THR A 118 7.69 -22.34 6.84
CA THR A 118 8.57 -23.16 5.99
C THR A 118 8.34 -22.90 4.49
N ASP A 119 7.11 -22.61 4.09
CA ASP A 119 6.66 -22.54 2.70
C ASP A 119 5.91 -21.23 2.35
N SER A 120 5.70 -20.34 3.33
CA SER A 120 4.94 -19.12 3.14
C SER A 120 5.32 -18.03 4.15
N ALA A 121 4.85 -16.81 3.93
CA ALA A 121 4.96 -15.75 4.92
C ALA A 121 4.03 -16.03 6.12
N GLY A 122 4.54 -15.81 7.33
CA GLY A 122 3.70 -15.68 8.53
C GLY A 122 3.01 -14.31 8.57
N GLY A 123 2.18 -14.07 9.59
CA GLY A 123 1.49 -12.79 9.74
C GLY A 123 0.91 -12.56 11.14
N ARG A 124 0.46 -11.35 11.37
CA ARG A 124 -0.10 -10.86 12.65
C ARG A 124 -1.53 -10.33 12.45
N ARG A 125 -2.40 -11.07 11.77
CA ARG A 125 -3.80 -10.70 11.45
C ARG A 125 -4.54 -10.03 12.61
N ALA A 126 -4.39 -10.56 13.82
CA ALA A 126 -5.06 -10.03 15.01
C ALA A 126 -4.73 -8.56 15.31
N GLN A 127 -3.64 -8.03 14.77
CA GLN A 127 -3.21 -6.64 14.96
C GLN A 127 -3.64 -5.71 13.80
N ALA A 128 -4.23 -6.24 12.73
CA ALA A 128 -4.57 -5.46 11.54
C ALA A 128 -5.51 -4.28 11.84
N PHE A 129 -6.48 -4.50 12.73
CA PHE A 129 -7.42 -3.47 13.12
C PHE A 129 -6.73 -2.30 13.87
N GLN A 130 -5.87 -2.61 14.81
CA GLN A 130 -5.16 -1.61 15.59
C GLN A 130 -4.19 -0.81 14.72
N LEU A 131 -3.48 -1.50 13.83
CA LEU A 131 -2.52 -0.88 12.93
C LEU A 131 -3.21 0.04 11.92
N ALA A 132 -4.30 -0.42 11.30
CA ALA A 132 -5.07 0.42 10.36
C ALA A 132 -5.62 1.67 11.02
N ARG A 133 -6.19 1.54 12.21
CA ARG A 133 -6.72 2.69 12.97
C ARG A 133 -5.63 3.71 13.29
N SER A 134 -4.44 3.26 13.64
CA SER A 134 -3.29 4.14 13.87
C SER A 134 -2.88 4.87 12.59
N GLY A 135 -2.85 4.18 11.45
CA GLY A 135 -2.57 4.79 10.14
C GLY A 135 -3.64 5.82 9.73
N MET A 136 -4.92 5.49 9.91
CA MET A 136 -6.02 6.43 9.61
C MET A 136 -5.94 7.71 10.43
N ALA A 137 -5.42 7.64 11.67
CA ALA A 137 -5.25 8.81 12.54
C ALA A 137 -4.25 9.84 11.99
N LEU A 138 -3.42 9.49 11.01
CA LEU A 138 -2.53 10.42 10.29
C LEU A 138 -3.25 11.24 9.20
N GLY A 139 -4.52 10.99 8.94
CA GLY A 139 -5.27 11.68 7.87
C GLY A 139 -4.78 11.33 6.46
N ILE A 140 -4.43 10.09 6.22
CA ILE A 140 -4.03 9.56 4.92
C ILE A 140 -5.20 9.48 3.94
N ALA A 141 -4.92 9.18 2.66
CA ALA A 141 -5.95 9.15 1.61
C ALA A 141 -6.81 7.88 1.64
N GLY A 142 -6.30 6.76 2.14
CA GLY A 142 -7.07 5.52 2.22
C GLY A 142 -6.29 4.32 2.73
N LEU A 143 -6.98 3.17 2.78
CA LEU A 143 -6.44 1.88 3.18
C LEU A 143 -6.39 0.92 2.00
N PHE A 144 -5.40 0.05 2.02
CA PHE A 144 -5.34 -1.17 1.24
C PHE A 144 -5.47 -2.35 2.21
N ILE A 145 -6.38 -3.28 1.93
CA ILE A 145 -6.70 -4.38 2.84
C ILE A 145 -6.89 -5.65 2.02
N GLU A 146 -6.22 -6.71 2.41
CA GLU A 146 -6.48 -8.04 1.92
C GLU A 146 -7.53 -8.72 2.81
N ALA A 147 -8.55 -9.29 2.18
CA ALA A 147 -9.61 -10.03 2.86
C ALA A 147 -9.91 -11.34 2.13
N HIS A 148 -10.28 -12.37 2.87
CA HIS A 148 -10.59 -13.69 2.32
C HIS A 148 -11.76 -14.31 3.11
N PRO A 149 -12.70 -15.04 2.45
CA PRO A 149 -13.80 -15.70 3.16
C PRO A 149 -13.33 -16.63 4.27
N ASN A 150 -12.26 -17.40 4.00
CA ASN A 150 -11.57 -18.22 5.00
C ASN A 150 -10.05 -18.02 4.91
N PRO A 151 -9.47 -17.05 5.63
CA PRO A 151 -8.04 -16.72 5.52
C PRO A 151 -7.10 -17.89 5.80
N ASN A 152 -7.53 -18.90 6.54
CA ASN A 152 -6.69 -20.07 6.82
C ASN A 152 -6.54 -21.02 5.61
N GLU A 153 -7.41 -20.89 4.62
CA GLU A 153 -7.40 -21.63 3.35
C GLU A 153 -6.88 -20.78 2.18
N ALA A 154 -6.53 -19.53 2.44
CA ALA A 154 -5.97 -18.65 1.40
C ALA A 154 -4.65 -19.21 0.86
N LYS A 155 -4.48 -19.18 -0.46
CA LYS A 155 -3.27 -19.69 -1.14
C LYS A 155 -2.02 -18.86 -0.85
N CYS A 156 -2.19 -17.58 -0.54
CA CYS A 156 -1.14 -16.66 -0.13
C CYS A 156 -1.67 -15.71 0.96
N ASP A 157 -0.78 -15.11 1.72
CA ASP A 157 -1.06 -14.04 2.70
C ASP A 157 -2.16 -14.29 3.74
N GLY A 158 -2.67 -15.51 3.83
CA GLY A 158 -3.69 -15.90 4.81
C GLY A 158 -3.41 -15.45 6.24
N PRO A 159 -2.17 -15.56 6.76
CA PRO A 159 -1.84 -15.11 8.12
C PRO A 159 -2.00 -13.61 8.40
N CYS A 160 -2.13 -12.77 7.38
CA CYS A 160 -2.42 -11.33 7.52
C CYS A 160 -3.75 -10.90 6.90
N ALA A 161 -4.38 -11.71 6.04
CA ALA A 161 -5.68 -11.39 5.45
C ALA A 161 -6.80 -11.35 6.51
N LEU A 162 -7.74 -10.41 6.35
CA LEU A 162 -8.91 -10.30 7.21
C LEU A 162 -9.99 -11.31 6.81
N PRO A 163 -10.74 -11.87 7.77
CA PRO A 163 -11.98 -12.57 7.45
C PRO A 163 -12.98 -11.62 6.79
N LEU A 164 -13.55 -12.03 5.66
CA LEU A 164 -14.46 -11.18 4.88
C LEU A 164 -15.70 -10.75 5.66
N ASP A 165 -16.21 -11.61 6.56
CA ASP A 165 -17.34 -11.30 7.45
C ASP A 165 -17.06 -10.19 8.47
N LYS A 166 -15.80 -9.83 8.68
CA LYS A 166 -15.37 -8.73 9.58
C LYS A 166 -15.13 -7.43 8.84
N LEU A 167 -15.19 -7.43 7.51
CA LEU A 167 -14.79 -6.26 6.71
C LEU A 167 -15.72 -5.07 6.93
N GLU A 168 -17.04 -5.27 6.94
CA GLU A 168 -18.00 -4.19 7.13
C GLU A 168 -17.82 -3.44 8.46
N PRO A 169 -17.85 -4.10 9.64
CA PRO A 169 -17.61 -3.40 10.91
C PRO A 169 -16.20 -2.81 11.02
N TYR A 170 -15.21 -3.41 10.37
CA TYR A 170 -13.87 -2.88 10.29
C TYR A 170 -13.85 -1.55 9.53
N LEU A 171 -14.42 -1.51 8.32
CA LEU A 171 -14.44 -0.33 7.47
C LEU A 171 -15.30 0.79 8.09
N ALA A 172 -16.42 0.47 8.73
CA ALA A 172 -17.25 1.46 9.42
C ALA A 172 -16.45 2.22 10.49
N GLN A 173 -15.63 1.52 11.27
CA GLN A 173 -14.79 2.19 12.26
C GLN A 173 -13.63 2.98 11.64
N MET A 174 -13.02 2.47 10.57
CA MET A 174 -11.96 3.22 9.86
C MET A 174 -12.53 4.51 9.25
N LYS A 175 -13.75 4.45 8.69
CA LYS A 175 -14.44 5.63 8.18
C LYS A 175 -14.74 6.65 9.28
N ALA A 176 -15.17 6.21 10.45
CA ALA A 176 -15.41 7.11 11.59
C ALA A 176 -14.12 7.81 12.06
N VAL A 177 -12.98 7.11 12.08
CA VAL A 177 -11.68 7.73 12.40
C VAL A 177 -11.29 8.73 11.31
N ASP A 178 -11.46 8.38 10.05
CA ASP A 178 -11.16 9.26 8.91
C ASP A 178 -11.95 10.56 8.97
N ASP A 179 -13.27 10.47 9.19
CA ASP A 179 -14.14 11.62 9.30
C ASP A 179 -13.76 12.53 10.48
N LEU A 180 -13.44 11.93 11.62
CA LEU A 180 -13.04 12.68 12.82
C LEU A 180 -11.72 13.43 12.56
N VAL A 181 -10.70 12.75 12.08
CA VAL A 181 -9.36 13.34 11.86
C VAL A 181 -9.41 14.46 10.83
N LYS A 182 -10.14 14.25 9.74
CA LYS A 182 -10.30 15.26 8.67
C LYS A 182 -11.18 16.44 9.07
N SER A 183 -11.93 16.34 10.17
CA SER A 183 -12.69 17.46 10.72
C SER A 183 -11.87 18.43 11.56
N PHE A 184 -10.66 18.03 11.99
CA PHE A 184 -9.82 18.87 12.81
C PHE A 184 -9.18 20.02 12.01
N ALA A 185 -9.13 21.20 12.62
CA ALA A 185 -8.29 22.26 12.11
C ALA A 185 -6.80 21.88 12.31
N PRO A 186 -5.93 22.16 11.34
CA PRO A 186 -4.52 21.86 11.49
C PRO A 186 -3.88 22.69 12.60
N VAL A 187 -3.06 22.06 13.43
CA VAL A 187 -2.19 22.74 14.41
C VAL A 187 -0.80 22.85 13.79
N ILE A 188 -0.36 24.08 13.57
CA ILE A 188 0.97 24.36 13.01
C ILE A 188 1.94 24.52 14.19
N ILE A 189 3.01 23.72 14.18
CA ILE A 189 4.12 23.80 15.13
C ILE A 189 5.35 24.21 14.32
N GLU A 190 5.91 25.37 14.65
CA GLU A 190 7.13 25.93 14.04
C GLU A 190 8.40 25.38 14.73
#